data_f7a49a7d4260e113f1ddf8eb31f390e8
#
_entry.id   f7a49a7d4260e113f1ddf8eb31f390e8
#
_cell.length_a   1.000
_cell.length_b   1.000
_cell.length_c   1.000
_cell.angle_alpha   90.00
_cell.angle_beta   90.00
_cell.angle_gamma   90.00
#
_symmetry.space_group_name_H-M   'P 1'
#
loop_
_entity.id
_entity.type
_entity.pdbx_description
1 polymer ?
#
loop_
_entity_poly.entity_id
_entity_poly.type
_entity_poly.pdbx_seq_one_letter_code
_entity_poly.pdbx_strand_id
1 'polypeptide(L)'
;MKKFLAVLLLSLVVSSSAWAGGIETTTLFDRKSNPDTSILVGADAEQKARYFPDGKMSGNVLAFLVKIKGREILFDAGLPDGHIAEELKKNGLAAGDVKTILLTHLHRDHYGGLVDADGKAAFPNAEVYVSRAERAYWVDEKKDPNVIRALEQYAGRVQVFEPGDKVMPGVKALDTSGHTPGHVSFLLKSGKDKLLVIGDLIHFSRIQLPLPEVAVKYDVDPAKAVQARKRIFDFACEKRIPMAGMHVPFPGMLNLKKAGAGYEEY
;
A
#
# COMPACT_ATOMS: atom_id res chain seq x y z
N MET A 1 16.10 -53.57 8.77
CA MET A 1 15.68 -52.66 7.69
C MET A 1 14.67 -51.67 8.25
N LYS A 2 15.11 -50.49 8.64
CA LYS A 2 14.25 -49.41 9.14
C LYS A 2 13.82 -48.54 7.97
N LYS A 3 12.53 -48.53 7.64
CA LYS A 3 11.95 -47.67 6.62
C LYS A 3 11.80 -46.24 7.21
N PHE A 4 12.56 -45.30 6.70
CA PHE A 4 12.34 -43.87 6.98
C PHE A 4 11.16 -43.40 6.15
N LEU A 5 10.08 -43.02 6.84
CA LEU A 5 8.93 -42.38 6.23
C LEU A 5 9.27 -40.88 6.16
N ALA A 6 9.55 -40.35 4.98
CA ALA A 6 9.71 -38.94 4.75
C ALA A 6 8.33 -38.28 4.78
N VAL A 7 8.03 -37.55 5.86
CA VAL A 7 6.85 -36.70 5.93
C VAL A 7 7.15 -35.44 5.12
N LEU A 8 6.56 -35.36 3.94
CA LEU A 8 6.57 -34.16 3.12
C LEU A 8 5.62 -33.13 3.79
N LEU A 9 6.18 -32.19 4.53
CA LEU A 9 5.45 -31.03 5.01
C LEU A 9 5.12 -30.13 3.80
N LEU A 10 3.91 -30.30 3.26
CA LEU A 10 3.33 -29.36 2.31
C LEU A 10 2.99 -28.08 3.09
N SER A 11 3.85 -27.05 2.99
CA SER A 11 3.52 -25.72 3.47
C SER A 11 2.37 -25.19 2.62
N LEU A 12 1.16 -25.16 3.19
CA LEU A 12 0.03 -24.43 2.60
C LEU A 12 0.42 -22.96 2.56
N VAL A 13 0.78 -22.45 1.39
CA VAL A 13 0.84 -21.02 1.13
C VAL A 13 -0.59 -20.53 1.07
N VAL A 14 -1.09 -19.95 2.16
CA VAL A 14 -2.40 -19.30 2.18
C VAL A 14 -2.23 -17.94 1.51
N SER A 15 -2.32 -17.89 0.19
CA SER A 15 -2.55 -16.64 -0.51
C SER A 15 -4.02 -16.26 -0.26
N SER A 16 -4.27 -15.20 0.49
CA SER A 16 -5.62 -14.68 0.67
C SER A 16 -6.02 -13.90 -0.58
N SER A 17 -6.75 -14.55 -1.50
CA SER A 17 -7.40 -13.87 -2.62
C SER A 17 -8.77 -13.39 -2.15
N ALA A 18 -9.00 -12.08 -2.11
CA ALA A 18 -10.31 -11.51 -1.88
C ALA A 18 -11.01 -11.31 -3.23
N TRP A 19 -12.19 -11.92 -3.40
CA TRP A 19 -12.99 -11.81 -4.62
C TRP A 19 -14.10 -10.78 -4.44
N ALA A 20 -14.07 -9.73 -5.27
CA ALA A 20 -15.22 -8.87 -5.51
C ALA A 20 -15.52 -8.92 -7.02
N GLY A 21 -16.34 -9.88 -7.42
CA GLY A 21 -16.97 -10.10 -8.73
C GLY A 21 -16.28 -9.70 -10.04
N GLY A 22 -15.34 -8.83 -10.12
CA GLY A 22 -14.60 -8.38 -11.32
C GLY A 22 -13.29 -7.72 -10.96
N ILE A 23 -12.97 -7.76 -9.64
CA ILE A 23 -11.70 -7.31 -9.08
C ILE A 23 -11.17 -8.43 -8.19
N GLU A 24 -10.05 -8.99 -8.57
CA GLU A 24 -9.34 -10.02 -7.80
C GLU A 24 -8.09 -9.40 -7.19
N THR A 25 -7.91 -9.58 -5.88
CA THR A 25 -6.81 -8.96 -5.13
C THR A 25 -5.99 -10.01 -4.44
N THR A 26 -4.68 -10.02 -4.69
CA THR A 26 -3.70 -10.85 -3.99
C THR A 26 -2.82 -9.94 -3.15
N THR A 27 -2.76 -10.21 -1.85
CA THR A 27 -1.88 -9.50 -0.93
C THR A 27 -0.48 -10.11 -0.98
N LEU A 28 0.52 -9.26 -1.19
CA LEU A 28 1.92 -9.60 -1.19
C LEU A 28 2.54 -9.07 0.09
N PHE A 29 3.11 -9.97 0.90
CA PHE A 29 3.69 -9.62 2.18
C PHE A 29 5.18 -9.37 2.05
N ASP A 30 5.62 -8.13 2.32
CA ASP A 30 7.03 -7.77 2.27
C ASP A 30 7.72 -8.05 3.61
N ARG A 31 7.32 -7.34 4.66
CA ARG A 31 7.85 -7.59 6.02
C ARG A 31 6.97 -7.02 7.12
N LYS A 32 7.29 -7.42 8.36
CA LYS A 32 6.77 -6.79 9.57
C LYS A 32 7.63 -5.58 9.95
N SER A 33 6.99 -4.58 10.52
CA SER A 33 7.63 -3.45 11.19
C SER A 33 7.19 -3.42 12.65
N ASN A 34 8.07 -2.99 13.55
CA ASN A 34 7.78 -2.94 14.99
C ASN A 34 8.23 -1.60 15.56
N PRO A 35 7.64 -0.48 15.16
CA PRO A 35 7.94 0.82 15.74
C PRO A 35 7.36 0.93 17.15
N ASP A 36 7.89 1.89 17.91
CA ASP A 36 7.31 2.29 19.19
C ASP A 36 6.30 3.44 19.03
N THR A 37 5.57 3.75 20.09
CA THR A 37 4.51 4.78 20.08
C THR A 37 5.03 6.21 19.93
N SER A 38 6.34 6.45 19.90
CA SER A 38 6.91 7.79 19.72
C SER A 38 6.65 8.39 18.35
N ILE A 39 6.32 7.54 17.36
CA ILE A 39 5.99 8.00 16.00
C ILE A 39 4.57 8.54 15.88
N LEU A 40 3.69 8.30 16.85
CA LEU A 40 2.32 8.81 16.86
C LEU A 40 2.30 10.31 17.20
N VAL A 41 1.64 11.08 16.38
CA VAL A 41 1.45 12.53 16.50
C VAL A 41 0.00 12.83 16.85
N GLY A 42 -0.23 13.66 17.87
CA GLY A 42 -1.58 14.03 18.31
C GLY A 42 -2.25 13.02 19.25
N ALA A 43 -1.58 11.92 19.61
CA ALA A 43 -2.03 11.03 20.68
C ALA A 43 -1.33 11.37 22.00
N ASP A 44 -2.08 11.52 23.08
CA ASP A 44 -1.54 11.73 24.42
C ASP A 44 -1.01 10.42 25.07
N ALA A 45 -0.45 10.52 26.26
CA ALA A 45 0.13 9.38 26.97
C ALA A 45 -0.92 8.33 27.37
N GLU A 46 -2.13 8.77 27.75
CA GLU A 46 -3.24 7.87 28.13
C GLU A 46 -3.76 7.10 26.90
N GLN A 47 -3.96 7.79 25.79
CA GLN A 47 -4.34 7.17 24.52
C GLN A 47 -3.30 6.14 24.06
N LYS A 48 -2.01 6.49 24.11
CA LYS A 48 -0.92 5.56 23.76
C LYS A 48 -0.93 4.32 24.65
N ALA A 49 -1.04 4.50 25.98
CA ALA A 49 -1.09 3.40 26.92
C ALA A 49 -2.37 2.54 26.75
N ARG A 50 -3.52 3.14 26.42
CA ARG A 50 -4.76 2.42 26.17
C ARG A 50 -4.67 1.49 24.96
N TYR A 51 -4.11 1.97 23.84
CA TYR A 51 -4.03 1.20 22.62
C TYR A 51 -2.78 0.33 22.53
N PHE A 52 -1.69 0.73 23.21
CA PHE A 52 -0.40 0.03 23.19
C PHE A 52 0.19 0.01 24.59
N PRO A 53 -0.34 -0.83 25.51
CA PRO A 53 0.06 -0.82 26.93
C PRO A 53 1.52 -1.21 27.16
N ASP A 54 2.14 -1.95 26.25
CA ASP A 54 3.56 -2.30 26.27
C ASP A 54 4.45 -1.30 25.48
N GLY A 55 3.86 -0.23 24.96
CA GLY A 55 4.54 0.78 24.15
C GLY A 55 4.97 0.31 22.76
N LYS A 56 4.65 -0.95 22.39
CA LYS A 56 5.05 -1.56 21.11
C LYS A 56 3.92 -1.58 20.14
N MET A 57 4.21 -1.27 18.89
CA MET A 57 3.28 -1.38 17.79
C MET A 57 3.76 -2.44 16.80
N SER A 58 2.83 -3.06 16.10
CA SER A 58 3.14 -3.96 15.01
C SER A 58 2.51 -3.41 13.74
N GLY A 59 3.31 -3.30 12.69
CA GLY A 59 2.89 -2.92 11.35
C GLY A 59 3.33 -3.96 10.33
N ASN A 60 2.86 -3.79 9.13
CA ASN A 60 3.28 -4.57 7.97
C ASN A 60 3.74 -3.61 6.87
N VAL A 61 4.51 -4.13 5.93
CA VAL A 61 4.68 -3.57 4.60
C VAL A 61 4.08 -4.56 3.62
N LEU A 62 3.09 -4.12 2.89
CA LEU A 62 2.34 -4.93 1.92
C LEU A 62 2.36 -4.24 0.56
N ALA A 63 2.21 -5.05 -0.49
CA ALA A 63 1.83 -4.60 -1.82
C ALA A 63 0.63 -5.42 -2.30
N PHE A 64 -0.04 -4.96 -3.34
CA PHE A 64 -1.22 -5.66 -3.85
C PHE A 64 -1.10 -5.91 -5.35
N LEU A 65 -1.22 -7.18 -5.74
CA LEU A 65 -1.45 -7.54 -7.14
C LEU A 65 -2.97 -7.58 -7.37
N VAL A 66 -3.46 -6.74 -8.27
CA VAL A 66 -4.89 -6.67 -8.57
C VAL A 66 -5.15 -7.01 -10.03
N LYS A 67 -6.06 -7.98 -10.25
CA LYS A 67 -6.60 -8.27 -11.58
C LYS A 67 -7.92 -7.51 -11.76
N ILE A 68 -7.97 -6.68 -12.77
CA ILE A 68 -9.14 -5.88 -13.10
C ILE A 68 -9.25 -5.71 -14.62
N LYS A 69 -10.41 -5.99 -15.18
CA LYS A 69 -10.68 -5.82 -16.62
C LYS A 69 -9.60 -6.44 -17.54
N GLY A 70 -9.15 -7.66 -17.19
CA GLY A 70 -8.14 -8.40 -17.94
C GLY A 70 -6.70 -7.88 -17.79
N ARG A 71 -6.43 -6.99 -16.84
CA ARG A 71 -5.11 -6.46 -16.52
C ARG A 71 -4.66 -6.91 -15.14
N GLU A 72 -3.38 -7.18 -15.01
CA GLU A 72 -2.71 -7.35 -13.72
C GLU A 72 -1.92 -6.08 -13.41
N ILE A 73 -2.18 -5.52 -12.24
CA ILE A 73 -1.60 -4.25 -11.79
C ILE A 73 -0.98 -4.48 -10.42
N LEU A 74 0.30 -4.18 -10.29
CA LEU A 74 0.97 -4.15 -9.00
C LEU A 74 0.81 -2.74 -8.39
N PHE A 75 0.25 -2.67 -7.19
CA PHE A 75 0.17 -1.45 -6.38
C PHE A 75 1.27 -1.48 -5.35
N ASP A 76 2.22 -0.55 -5.48
CA ASP A 76 3.48 -0.43 -4.77
C ASP A 76 4.41 -1.64 -4.98
N ALA A 77 5.69 -1.49 -4.65
CA ALA A 77 6.72 -2.48 -4.92
C ALA A 77 7.48 -2.94 -3.67
N GLY A 78 7.15 -2.40 -2.50
CA GLY A 78 7.81 -2.77 -1.24
C GLY A 78 9.18 -2.12 -1.05
N LEU A 79 9.96 -2.70 -0.14
CA LEU A 79 11.31 -2.26 0.24
C LEU A 79 12.37 -2.71 -0.79
N PRO A 80 13.55 -2.06 -0.86
CA PRO A 80 14.64 -2.46 -1.77
C PRO A 80 15.19 -3.87 -1.51
N ASP A 81 15.16 -4.28 -0.24
CA ASP A 81 15.56 -5.60 0.24
C ASP A 81 14.34 -6.43 0.67
N GLY A 82 13.18 -6.14 0.07
CA GLY A 82 11.91 -6.75 0.37
C GLY A 82 11.64 -8.03 -0.42
N HIS A 83 10.46 -8.61 -0.19
CA HIS A 83 10.10 -9.92 -0.71
C HIS A 83 9.01 -9.89 -1.80
N ILE A 84 8.64 -8.70 -2.32
CA ILE A 84 7.50 -8.60 -3.27
C ILE A 84 7.70 -9.42 -4.53
N ALA A 85 8.91 -9.45 -5.11
CA ALA A 85 9.19 -10.27 -6.28
C ALA A 85 9.09 -11.79 -5.98
N GLU A 86 9.48 -12.20 -4.78
CA GLU A 86 9.34 -13.60 -4.32
C GLU A 86 7.87 -13.96 -4.07
N GLU A 87 7.10 -13.05 -3.47
CA GLU A 87 5.66 -13.22 -3.24
C GLU A 87 4.90 -13.32 -4.57
N LEU A 88 5.23 -12.50 -5.57
CA LEU A 88 4.68 -12.62 -6.92
C LEU A 88 4.96 -14.01 -7.50
N LYS A 89 6.21 -14.50 -7.38
CA LYS A 89 6.60 -15.83 -7.88
C LYS A 89 5.83 -16.95 -7.18
N LYS A 90 5.60 -16.86 -5.86
CA LYS A 90 4.75 -17.83 -5.11
C LYS A 90 3.30 -17.82 -5.61
N ASN A 91 2.84 -16.72 -6.14
CA ASN A 91 1.50 -16.56 -6.75
C ASN A 91 1.49 -16.79 -8.27
N GLY A 92 2.56 -17.39 -8.84
CA GLY A 92 2.62 -17.81 -10.24
C GLY A 92 2.95 -16.69 -11.23
N LEU A 93 3.41 -15.52 -10.79
CA LEU A 93 3.78 -14.40 -11.63
C LEU A 93 5.26 -14.07 -11.46
N ALA A 94 6.05 -14.15 -12.53
CA ALA A 94 7.44 -13.69 -12.46
C ALA A 94 7.51 -12.16 -12.50
N ALA A 95 8.54 -11.57 -11.89
CA ALA A 95 8.74 -10.12 -11.90
C ALA A 95 8.82 -9.54 -13.33
N GLY A 96 9.36 -10.30 -14.30
CA GLY A 96 9.39 -9.93 -15.72
C GLY A 96 8.02 -9.95 -16.42
N ASP A 97 7.01 -10.55 -15.81
CA ASP A 97 5.64 -10.58 -16.34
C ASP A 97 4.82 -9.38 -15.89
N VAL A 98 5.23 -8.69 -14.83
CA VAL A 98 4.59 -7.46 -14.38
C VAL A 98 4.75 -6.38 -15.45
N LYS A 99 3.62 -5.86 -15.95
CA LYS A 99 3.59 -4.83 -17.01
C LYS A 99 3.20 -3.46 -16.50
N THR A 100 2.58 -3.39 -15.31
CA THR A 100 2.03 -2.14 -14.79
C THR A 100 2.25 -2.07 -13.28
N ILE A 101 2.88 -1.01 -12.82
CA ILE A 101 3.07 -0.68 -11.41
C ILE A 101 2.48 0.70 -11.16
N LEU A 102 1.55 0.80 -10.22
CA LEU A 102 1.01 2.07 -9.75
C LEU A 102 1.55 2.34 -8.36
N LEU A 103 2.26 3.45 -8.20
CA LEU A 103 2.78 3.88 -6.91
C LEU A 103 1.80 4.83 -6.24
N THR A 104 1.49 4.55 -4.97
CA THR A 104 0.67 5.45 -4.14
C THR A 104 1.46 6.71 -3.79
N HIS A 105 2.74 6.53 -3.50
CA HIS A 105 3.71 7.60 -3.21
C HIS A 105 5.15 7.04 -3.28
N LEU A 106 6.15 7.89 -2.99
CA LEU A 106 7.57 7.55 -3.15
C LEU A 106 8.32 7.48 -1.80
N HIS A 107 7.70 6.96 -0.73
CA HIS A 107 8.47 6.47 0.41
C HIS A 107 9.14 5.14 0.08
N ARG A 108 10.26 4.87 0.78
CA ARG A 108 11.19 3.78 0.48
C ARG A 108 10.52 2.39 0.48
N ASP A 109 9.53 2.17 1.30
CA ASP A 109 8.79 0.91 1.41
C ASP A 109 7.65 0.75 0.40
N HIS A 110 7.49 1.70 -0.52
CA HIS A 110 6.53 1.65 -1.62
C HIS A 110 7.21 1.58 -2.99
N TYR A 111 8.30 2.35 -3.19
CA TYR A 111 9.03 2.32 -4.46
C TYR A 111 10.31 1.47 -4.42
N GLY A 112 10.80 1.13 -3.23
CA GLY A 112 12.15 0.60 -3.07
C GLY A 112 12.40 -0.69 -3.82
N GLY A 113 11.42 -1.58 -3.89
CA GLY A 113 11.48 -2.83 -4.64
C GLY A 113 11.43 -2.67 -6.16
N LEU A 114 11.35 -1.44 -6.71
CA LEU A 114 11.55 -1.20 -8.14
C LEU A 114 12.97 -1.55 -8.59
N VAL A 115 13.94 -1.58 -7.68
CA VAL A 115 15.35 -1.84 -7.98
C VAL A 115 15.79 -3.11 -7.27
N ASP A 116 16.47 -3.99 -7.98
CA ASP A 116 17.06 -5.19 -7.43
C ASP A 116 18.38 -4.92 -6.69
N ALA A 117 18.99 -5.96 -6.12
CA ALA A 117 20.24 -5.85 -5.39
C ALA A 117 21.43 -5.37 -6.25
N ASP A 118 21.36 -5.53 -7.57
CA ASP A 118 22.37 -5.05 -8.51
C ASP A 118 22.11 -3.61 -8.97
N GLY A 119 21.04 -2.97 -8.46
CA GLY A 119 20.64 -1.62 -8.83
C GLY A 119 19.94 -1.51 -10.19
N LYS A 120 19.44 -2.62 -10.73
CA LYS A 120 18.70 -2.68 -12.00
C LYS A 120 17.21 -2.75 -11.77
N ALA A 121 16.42 -2.50 -12.83
CA ALA A 121 14.97 -2.65 -12.77
C ALA A 121 14.56 -4.06 -12.35
N ALA A 122 13.94 -4.20 -11.17
CA ALA A 122 13.41 -5.47 -10.68
C ALA A 122 12.24 -5.99 -11.54
N PHE A 123 11.50 -5.07 -12.17
CA PHE A 123 10.37 -5.35 -13.07
C PHE A 123 10.68 -4.83 -14.49
N PRO A 124 11.53 -5.53 -15.25
CA PRO A 124 12.18 -4.99 -16.47
C PRO A 124 11.21 -4.62 -17.59
N ASN A 125 9.98 -5.14 -17.55
CA ASN A 125 8.96 -4.92 -18.58
C ASN A 125 7.80 -4.02 -18.11
N ALA A 126 7.88 -3.46 -16.90
CA ALA A 126 6.81 -2.66 -16.35
C ALA A 126 6.89 -1.19 -16.77
N GLU A 127 5.72 -0.58 -16.98
CA GLU A 127 5.52 0.86 -16.87
C GLU A 127 5.23 1.22 -15.41
N VAL A 128 5.86 2.28 -14.92
CA VAL A 128 5.69 2.78 -13.55
C VAL A 128 4.91 4.07 -13.58
N TYR A 129 3.79 4.10 -12.87
CA TYR A 129 2.90 5.24 -12.79
C TYR A 129 3.08 5.95 -11.45
N VAL A 130 3.28 7.26 -11.46
CA VAL A 130 3.47 8.10 -10.28
C VAL A 130 2.73 9.42 -10.45
N SER A 131 2.18 9.99 -9.37
CA SER A 131 1.56 11.30 -9.47
C SER A 131 2.61 12.39 -9.78
N ARG A 132 2.20 13.42 -10.53
CA ARG A 132 3.10 14.53 -10.89
C ARG A 132 3.66 15.24 -9.66
N ALA A 133 2.82 15.48 -8.68
CA ALA A 133 3.22 16.17 -7.45
C ALA A 133 4.23 15.33 -6.65
N GLU A 134 4.06 14.01 -6.62
CA GLU A 134 4.98 13.11 -5.93
C GLU A 134 6.35 13.09 -6.60
N ARG A 135 6.36 12.92 -7.95
CA ARG A 135 7.60 12.98 -8.71
C ARG A 135 8.31 14.33 -8.54
N ALA A 136 7.57 15.44 -8.65
CA ALA A 136 8.14 16.79 -8.50
C ALA A 136 8.76 16.97 -7.10
N TYR A 137 8.06 16.53 -6.05
CA TYR A 137 8.56 16.65 -4.68
C TYR A 137 9.87 15.88 -4.47
N TRP A 138 9.91 14.62 -4.85
CA TRP A 138 11.10 13.78 -4.57
C TRP A 138 12.25 14.00 -5.56
N VAL A 139 11.95 14.24 -6.84
CA VAL A 139 12.98 14.36 -7.89
C VAL A 139 13.47 15.79 -8.04
N ASP A 140 12.54 16.76 -8.11
CA ASP A 140 12.89 18.13 -8.47
C ASP A 140 13.17 19.00 -7.22
N GLU A 141 12.39 18.82 -6.14
CA GLU A 141 12.53 19.59 -4.90
C GLU A 141 13.52 18.94 -3.93
N LYS A 142 13.28 17.69 -3.49
CA LYS A 142 14.13 16.97 -2.54
C LYS A 142 15.40 16.44 -3.15
N LYS A 143 15.39 16.19 -4.46
CA LYS A 143 16.52 15.61 -5.19
C LYS A 143 17.04 14.33 -4.54
N ASP A 144 16.11 13.47 -4.09
CA ASP A 144 16.46 12.23 -3.41
C ASP A 144 17.20 11.30 -4.39
N PRO A 145 18.48 10.98 -4.12
CA PRO A 145 19.30 10.21 -5.08
C PRO A 145 18.80 8.77 -5.26
N ASN A 146 18.11 8.20 -4.24
CA ASN A 146 17.60 6.83 -4.34
C ASN A 146 16.33 6.78 -5.19
N VAL A 147 15.43 7.76 -5.03
CA VAL A 147 14.24 7.90 -5.88
C VAL A 147 14.65 8.15 -7.33
N ILE A 148 15.58 9.09 -7.56
CA ILE A 148 16.08 9.41 -8.90
C ILE A 148 16.66 8.16 -9.55
N ARG A 149 17.56 7.44 -8.87
CA ARG A 149 18.17 6.21 -9.37
C ARG A 149 17.13 5.13 -9.69
N ALA A 150 16.14 4.96 -8.82
CA ALA A 150 15.09 3.97 -9.04
C ALA A 150 14.26 4.29 -10.29
N LEU A 151 13.83 5.55 -10.46
CA LEU A 151 13.05 5.96 -11.62
C LEU A 151 13.88 5.96 -12.93
N GLU A 152 15.18 6.22 -12.87
CA GLU A 152 16.09 6.13 -14.01
C GLU A 152 16.14 4.71 -14.60
N GLN A 153 15.99 3.66 -13.78
CA GLN A 153 15.92 2.28 -14.28
C GLN A 153 14.68 2.02 -15.16
N TYR A 154 13.70 2.91 -15.06
CA TYR A 154 12.47 2.89 -15.86
C TYR A 154 12.40 4.05 -16.85
N ALA A 155 13.55 4.60 -17.28
CA ALA A 155 13.61 5.69 -18.26
C ALA A 155 12.77 5.35 -19.51
N GLY A 156 11.92 6.30 -19.93
CA GLY A 156 10.95 6.11 -21.03
C GLY A 156 9.71 5.27 -20.68
N ARG A 157 9.64 4.71 -19.48
CA ARG A 157 8.51 3.89 -18.98
C ARG A 157 7.88 4.44 -17.69
N VAL A 158 8.31 5.62 -17.24
CA VAL A 158 7.66 6.36 -16.16
C VAL A 158 6.52 7.18 -16.72
N GLN A 159 5.31 6.91 -16.28
CA GLN A 159 4.10 7.63 -16.66
C GLN A 159 3.65 8.53 -15.50
N VAL A 160 3.32 9.77 -15.83
CA VAL A 160 2.90 10.76 -14.82
C VAL A 160 1.42 11.07 -14.98
N PHE A 161 0.68 11.09 -13.87
CA PHE A 161 -0.75 11.40 -13.83
C PHE A 161 -1.08 12.44 -12.78
N GLU A 162 -2.29 13.00 -12.85
CA GLU A 162 -2.85 13.93 -11.86
C GLU A 162 -3.92 13.26 -11.01
N PRO A 163 -4.09 13.65 -9.73
CA PRO A 163 -5.26 13.27 -8.96
C PRO A 163 -6.55 13.67 -9.69
N GLY A 164 -7.49 12.71 -9.76
CA GLY A 164 -8.72 12.86 -10.53
C GLY A 164 -8.70 12.13 -11.87
N ASP A 165 -7.52 11.82 -12.41
CA ASP A 165 -7.38 11.12 -13.67
C ASP A 165 -7.90 9.67 -13.62
N LYS A 166 -8.40 9.21 -14.75
CA LYS A 166 -8.55 7.78 -15.04
C LYS A 166 -7.19 7.28 -15.53
N VAL A 167 -6.37 6.82 -14.59
CA VAL A 167 -5.01 6.35 -14.91
C VAL A 167 -5.05 5.22 -15.93
N MET A 168 -6.06 4.36 -15.82
CA MET A 168 -6.36 3.32 -16.81
C MET A 168 -7.82 2.83 -16.69
N PRO A 169 -8.31 1.99 -17.64
CA PRO A 169 -9.68 1.47 -17.59
C PRO A 169 -10.01 0.79 -16.26
N GLY A 170 -10.92 1.40 -15.49
CA GLY A 170 -11.36 0.90 -14.19
C GLY A 170 -10.56 1.42 -13.01
N VAL A 171 -9.54 2.24 -13.19
CA VAL A 171 -8.69 2.79 -12.12
C VAL A 171 -8.68 4.31 -12.17
N LYS A 172 -9.09 4.95 -11.09
CA LYS A 172 -9.09 6.41 -10.90
C LYS A 172 -8.20 6.78 -9.72
N ALA A 173 -7.28 7.72 -9.93
CA ALA A 173 -6.50 8.33 -8.85
C ALA A 173 -7.38 9.30 -8.05
N LEU A 174 -7.28 9.24 -6.73
CA LEU A 174 -7.93 10.16 -5.80
C LEU A 174 -6.85 10.95 -5.07
N ASP A 175 -7.03 12.27 -4.98
CA ASP A 175 -6.14 13.10 -4.14
C ASP A 175 -6.26 12.67 -2.69
N THR A 176 -5.18 12.19 -2.13
CA THR A 176 -5.03 11.89 -0.71
C THR A 176 -3.71 12.43 -0.18
N SER A 177 -3.26 13.54 -0.78
CA SER A 177 -2.07 14.27 -0.36
C SER A 177 -2.11 14.69 1.11
N GLY A 178 -0.94 14.74 1.73
CA GLY A 178 -0.74 15.02 3.15
C GLY A 178 0.35 14.14 3.73
N HIS A 179 0.23 12.81 3.63
CA HIS A 179 1.29 11.89 3.99
C HIS A 179 2.57 12.22 3.19
N THR A 180 2.45 12.32 1.89
CA THR A 180 3.37 13.07 1.03
C THR A 180 2.60 14.08 0.18
N PRO A 181 3.26 15.09 -0.42
CA PRO A 181 2.59 16.11 -1.22
C PRO A 181 1.83 15.56 -2.43
N GLY A 182 2.26 14.44 -2.96
CA GLY A 182 1.65 13.79 -4.12
C GLY A 182 1.02 12.43 -3.83
N HIS A 183 0.85 12.06 -2.55
CA HIS A 183 0.20 10.80 -2.18
C HIS A 183 -1.20 10.69 -2.78
N VAL A 184 -1.51 9.52 -3.34
CA VAL A 184 -2.79 9.19 -3.94
C VAL A 184 -3.32 7.85 -3.44
N SER A 185 -4.64 7.75 -3.39
CA SER A 185 -5.34 6.47 -3.32
C SER A 185 -5.95 6.14 -4.67
N PHE A 186 -6.20 4.86 -4.95
CA PHE A 186 -6.81 4.45 -6.20
C PHE A 186 -8.19 3.85 -5.96
N LEU A 187 -9.19 4.38 -6.66
CA LEU A 187 -10.53 3.78 -6.73
C LEU A 187 -10.60 2.87 -7.96
N LEU A 188 -10.76 1.59 -7.70
CA LEU A 188 -10.96 0.57 -8.72
C LEU A 188 -12.44 0.29 -8.91
N LYS A 189 -12.88 0.13 -10.17
CA LYS A 189 -14.27 -0.17 -10.51
C LYS A 189 -14.39 -1.14 -11.69
N SER A 190 -15.08 -2.24 -11.45
CA SER A 190 -15.43 -3.24 -12.47
C SER A 190 -16.91 -3.63 -12.32
N GLY A 191 -17.76 -3.16 -13.23
CA GLY A 191 -19.21 -3.31 -13.08
C GLY A 191 -19.74 -2.63 -11.82
N LYS A 192 -20.33 -3.42 -10.91
CA LYS A 192 -20.81 -2.99 -9.59
C LYS A 192 -19.73 -3.00 -8.51
N ASP A 193 -18.66 -3.74 -8.76
CA ASP A 193 -17.62 -3.99 -7.77
C ASP A 193 -16.64 -2.82 -7.70
N LYS A 194 -16.20 -2.52 -6.48
CA LYS A 194 -15.27 -1.44 -6.17
C LYS A 194 -14.26 -1.90 -5.13
N LEU A 195 -13.07 -1.32 -5.21
CA LEU A 195 -12.00 -1.45 -4.22
C LEU A 195 -11.26 -0.12 -4.12
N LEU A 196 -10.87 0.29 -2.93
CA LEU A 196 -9.95 1.39 -2.70
C LEU A 196 -8.58 0.82 -2.32
N VAL A 197 -7.54 1.14 -3.08
CA VAL A 197 -6.15 0.96 -2.64
C VAL A 197 -5.72 2.27 -2.03
N ILE A 198 -5.46 2.27 -0.70
CA ILE A 198 -5.43 3.50 0.08
C ILE A 198 -4.03 4.03 0.41
N GLY A 199 -2.96 3.28 0.06
CA GLY A 199 -1.60 3.66 0.44
C GLY A 199 -1.47 3.88 1.95
N ASP A 200 -0.83 4.96 2.31
CA ASP A 200 -0.50 5.33 3.69
C ASP A 200 -1.50 6.28 4.35
N LEU A 201 -2.77 6.14 3.98
CA LEU A 201 -3.84 6.83 4.74
C LEU A 201 -3.93 6.36 6.20
N ILE A 202 -3.45 5.14 6.49
CA ILE A 202 -3.45 4.54 7.82
C ILE A 202 -2.23 3.62 7.98
N HIS A 203 -1.56 3.72 9.13
CA HIS A 203 -0.40 2.89 9.49
C HIS A 203 -0.73 1.93 10.64
N PHE A 204 -1.53 2.37 11.59
CA PHE A 204 -1.87 1.62 12.82
C PHE A 204 -3.36 1.65 13.04
N SER A 205 -4.08 0.71 12.44
CA SER A 205 -5.54 0.62 12.48
C SER A 205 -6.08 0.60 13.91
N ARG A 206 -5.36 -0.04 14.84
CA ARG A 206 -5.76 -0.17 16.25
C ARG A 206 -6.02 1.18 16.93
N ILE A 207 -5.28 2.25 16.58
CA ILE A 207 -5.48 3.59 17.13
C ILE A 207 -6.09 4.55 16.12
N GLN A 208 -5.68 4.49 14.83
CA GLN A 208 -6.12 5.46 13.83
C GLN A 208 -7.54 5.22 13.29
N LEU A 209 -8.15 4.06 13.55
CA LEU A 209 -9.57 3.87 13.29
C LEU A 209 -10.43 4.57 14.36
N PRO A 210 -10.30 4.26 15.66
CA PRO A 210 -11.09 4.95 16.67
C PRO A 210 -10.72 6.43 16.86
N LEU A 211 -9.47 6.82 16.59
CA LEU A 211 -8.96 8.19 16.70
C LEU A 211 -8.34 8.63 15.35
N PRO A 212 -9.15 8.91 14.34
CA PRO A 212 -8.66 9.18 12.99
C PRO A 212 -7.87 10.50 12.86
N GLU A 213 -7.85 11.34 13.89
CA GLU A 213 -7.01 12.53 14.00
C GLU A 213 -5.55 12.23 14.38
N VAL A 214 -5.25 11.02 14.85
CA VAL A 214 -3.86 10.62 15.17
C VAL A 214 -3.08 10.45 13.87
N ALA A 215 -2.04 11.28 13.74
CA ALA A 215 -1.10 11.27 12.62
C ALA A 215 0.17 10.48 12.98
N VAL A 216 1.12 10.40 12.06
CA VAL A 216 2.43 9.79 12.26
C VAL A 216 3.55 10.75 11.87
N LYS A 217 4.74 10.57 12.43
CA LYS A 217 5.91 11.42 12.12
C LYS A 217 6.36 11.35 10.66
N TYR A 218 5.88 10.36 9.91
CA TYR A 218 6.15 10.21 8.49
C TYR A 218 5.29 11.14 7.61
N ASP A 219 4.20 11.70 8.16
CA ASP A 219 3.34 12.62 7.43
C ASP A 219 4.07 13.97 7.22
N VAL A 220 4.23 14.37 5.97
CA VAL A 220 4.82 15.67 5.60
C VAL A 220 3.91 16.81 6.03
N ASP A 221 2.60 16.64 5.88
CA ASP A 221 1.54 17.52 6.38
C ASP A 221 0.52 16.69 7.17
N PRO A 222 0.72 16.55 8.50
CA PRO A 222 -0.16 15.72 9.34
C PRO A 222 -1.62 16.14 9.30
N ALA A 223 -1.90 17.45 9.26
CA ALA A 223 -3.27 17.97 9.23
C ALA A 223 -3.99 17.59 7.94
N LYS A 224 -3.31 17.71 6.80
CA LYS A 224 -3.83 17.32 5.49
C LYS A 224 -3.98 15.81 5.37
N ALA A 225 -3.03 15.02 5.89
CA ALA A 225 -3.12 13.56 5.94
C ALA A 225 -4.35 13.08 6.72
N VAL A 226 -4.62 13.69 7.89
CA VAL A 226 -5.82 13.43 8.69
C VAL A 226 -7.11 13.78 7.93
N GLN A 227 -7.15 14.93 7.25
CA GLN A 227 -8.31 15.31 6.45
C GLN A 227 -8.56 14.34 5.30
N ALA A 228 -7.51 13.92 4.59
CA ALA A 228 -7.59 12.94 3.51
C ALA A 228 -8.10 11.60 4.04
N ARG A 229 -7.57 11.11 5.17
CA ARG A 229 -8.00 9.88 5.85
C ARG A 229 -9.49 9.91 6.15
N LYS A 230 -9.96 10.94 6.86
CA LYS A 230 -11.39 11.07 7.24
C LYS A 230 -12.29 11.10 6.00
N ARG A 231 -11.93 11.88 4.99
CA ARG A 231 -12.70 11.96 3.74
C ARG A 231 -12.83 10.61 3.03
N ILE A 232 -11.74 9.86 2.93
CA ILE A 232 -11.76 8.56 2.24
C ILE A 232 -12.49 7.51 3.08
N PHE A 233 -12.31 7.49 4.40
CA PHE A 233 -13.02 6.57 5.27
C PHE A 233 -14.53 6.83 5.28
N ASP A 234 -14.95 8.10 5.30
CA ASP A 234 -16.36 8.48 5.17
C ASP A 234 -16.95 8.00 3.85
N PHE A 235 -16.23 8.22 2.76
CA PHE A 235 -16.64 7.74 1.44
C PHE A 235 -16.72 6.21 1.38
N ALA A 236 -15.73 5.50 1.95
CA ALA A 236 -15.73 4.05 2.01
C ALA A 236 -16.91 3.50 2.82
N CYS A 237 -17.20 4.09 4.00
CA CYS A 237 -18.32 3.72 4.84
C CYS A 237 -19.67 3.95 4.13
N GLU A 238 -19.87 5.16 3.57
CA GLU A 238 -21.12 5.51 2.87
C GLU A 238 -21.41 4.58 1.68
N LYS A 239 -20.39 4.28 0.90
CA LYS A 239 -20.52 3.46 -0.32
C LYS A 239 -20.26 1.97 -0.09
N ARG A 240 -19.92 1.55 1.13
CA ARG A 240 -19.56 0.18 1.50
C ARG A 240 -18.48 -0.38 0.58
N ILE A 241 -17.38 0.37 0.41
CA ILE A 241 -16.27 -0.01 -0.45
C ILE A 241 -15.17 -0.63 0.40
N PRO A 242 -14.75 -1.88 0.15
CA PRO A 242 -13.58 -2.46 0.78
C PRO A 242 -12.31 -1.68 0.43
N MET A 243 -11.36 -1.67 1.35
CA MET A 243 -10.08 -0.98 1.19
C MET A 243 -8.92 -1.96 1.33
N ALA A 244 -7.86 -1.72 0.57
CA ALA A 244 -6.57 -2.40 0.65
C ALA A 244 -5.51 -1.38 1.09
N GLY A 245 -4.85 -1.60 2.24
CA GLY A 245 -3.89 -0.67 2.83
C GLY A 245 -2.55 -1.33 3.13
N MET A 246 -1.45 -0.67 2.76
CA MET A 246 -0.11 -1.24 2.78
C MET A 246 0.41 -1.52 4.20
N HIS A 247 -0.08 -0.79 5.20
CA HIS A 247 0.32 -0.96 6.60
C HIS A 247 -0.76 -1.58 7.50
N VAL A 248 -1.90 -1.97 6.92
CA VAL A 248 -2.97 -2.66 7.63
C VAL A 248 -2.51 -4.07 8.02
N PRO A 249 -2.94 -4.63 9.16
CA PRO A 249 -2.66 -6.03 9.48
C PRO A 249 -3.00 -6.98 8.34
N PHE A 250 -2.12 -7.98 8.10
CA PHE A 250 -2.38 -8.97 7.05
C PHE A 250 -3.77 -9.60 7.20
N PRO A 251 -4.58 -9.74 6.15
CA PRO A 251 -4.23 -9.60 4.73
C PRO A 251 -4.31 -8.17 4.14
N GLY A 252 -4.32 -7.12 4.94
CA GLY A 252 -4.30 -5.75 4.45
C GLY A 252 -5.64 -5.21 3.96
N MET A 253 -6.72 -5.95 4.19
CA MET A 253 -8.07 -5.58 3.75
C MET A 253 -8.88 -5.00 4.91
N LEU A 254 -9.63 -3.94 4.65
CA LEU A 254 -10.49 -3.27 5.62
C LEU A 254 -11.90 -3.08 5.07
N ASN A 255 -12.90 -3.38 5.88
CA ASN A 255 -14.28 -2.95 5.70
C ASN A 255 -14.65 -2.09 6.90
N LEU A 256 -15.01 -0.84 6.68
CA LEU A 256 -15.25 0.11 7.75
C LEU A 256 -16.71 0.52 7.87
N LYS A 257 -17.12 0.75 9.10
CA LYS A 257 -18.35 1.49 9.43
C LYS A 257 -18.03 2.59 10.44
N LYS A 258 -18.90 3.59 10.52
CA LYS A 258 -18.80 4.65 11.53
C LYS A 258 -19.00 4.07 12.94
N ALA A 259 -18.17 4.52 13.88
CA ALA A 259 -18.25 4.17 15.30
C ALA A 259 -17.92 5.40 16.16
N GLY A 260 -18.95 6.03 16.73
CA GLY A 260 -18.78 7.28 17.47
C GLY A 260 -18.17 8.38 16.60
N ALA A 261 -17.06 8.97 17.06
CA ALA A 261 -16.31 9.98 16.32
C ALA A 261 -15.30 9.37 15.32
N GLY A 262 -15.08 8.05 15.39
CA GLY A 262 -14.13 7.34 14.54
C GLY A 262 -14.77 6.26 13.67
N TYR A 263 -14.03 5.19 13.49
CA TYR A 263 -14.41 4.06 12.63
C TYR A 263 -14.07 2.74 13.31
N GLU A 264 -14.76 1.69 12.92
CA GLU A 264 -14.42 0.31 13.30
C GLU A 264 -14.53 -0.62 12.10
N GLU A 265 -13.79 -1.71 12.15
CA GLU A 265 -13.82 -2.78 11.15
C GLU A 265 -15.03 -3.71 11.41
N TYR A 266 -15.61 -4.31 10.33
CA TYR A 266 -16.73 -5.25 10.42
C TYR A 266 -16.60 -6.39 9.42
#